data_118eb2f53c73f8a6b419fcac956b4d08
#
_entry.id   118eb2f53c73f8a6b419fcac956b4d08
#
_cell.length_a   1.000
_cell.length_b   1.000
_cell.length_c   1.000
_cell.angle_alpha   90.00
_cell.angle_beta   90.00
_cell.angle_gamma   90.00
#
_symmetry.space_group_name_H-M   'P 1'
#
loop_
_entity.id
_entity.type
_entity.pdbx_description
1 polymer ?
#
loop_
_entity_poly.entity_id
_entity_poly.type
_entity_poly.pdbx_seq_one_letter_code
_entity_poly.pdbx_strand_id
1 'polypeptide(L)'
;MSEIVISVGITSYGMSGSVFHAPLLAAHPGFKIKKVLERSSEKSKVRYPEVEVVRDFEALLQDEEIGLVVVNTPNALHYEMARRALEAGKHVVLEKPFTVTAAEGEELAQLAKERGLILSSFQNRRWDGDFRTVQKVVESGWLGELVEFEGHYDRFRNYIEANTWKEESGPGAGILYNLGSHMIDQALVLFGMPRAVTADIRVQRPEGKVEDAYDLLLEYGKLKVVLKSSYLVREPGPRYILNGTEGSFVKYGLDPQEDALKAGGSPNDAGWGVEQSQYYGLLNTQLNGLHLRGSVETLPGAYQSYYANIYDAIQGRAELAVTAEQATNVIRVIEAAMRSNEEKRRVEV
;
A
#
# COMPACT_ATOMS: atom_id res chain seq x y z
N MET A 1 -24.36 23.57 1.70
CA MET A 1 -23.51 23.55 2.89
C MET A 1 -22.09 23.79 2.40
N SER A 2 -21.37 24.76 2.97
CA SER A 2 -19.94 24.95 2.62
C SER A 2 -19.17 23.66 2.96
N GLU A 3 -18.39 23.15 2.03
CA GLU A 3 -17.53 22.01 2.28
C GLU A 3 -16.53 22.36 3.39
N ILE A 4 -16.44 21.49 4.39
CA ILE A 4 -15.51 21.67 5.53
C ILE A 4 -14.12 21.34 5.00
N VAL A 5 -13.17 22.28 5.10
CA VAL A 5 -11.76 22.01 4.77
C VAL A 5 -11.05 21.47 5.99
N ILE A 6 -10.45 20.26 5.86
CA ILE A 6 -9.69 19.60 6.92
C ILE A 6 -8.23 20.03 6.81
N SER A 7 -7.71 20.67 7.85
CA SER A 7 -6.30 21.01 7.95
C SER A 7 -5.48 19.77 8.30
N VAL A 8 -4.36 19.57 7.58
CA VAL A 8 -3.51 18.37 7.65
C VAL A 8 -2.11 18.71 8.13
N GLY A 9 -1.60 17.90 9.08
CA GLY A 9 -0.20 17.85 9.47
C GLY A 9 0.50 16.63 8.88
N ILE A 10 1.68 16.81 8.27
CA ILE A 10 2.49 15.73 7.70
C ILE A 10 3.77 15.58 8.51
N THR A 11 4.07 14.35 8.99
CA THR A 11 5.19 14.12 9.92
C THR A 11 6.56 13.96 9.25
N SER A 12 6.63 13.94 7.92
CA SER A 12 7.90 13.88 7.18
C SER A 12 7.71 14.35 5.74
N TYR A 13 8.69 15.09 5.21
CA TYR A 13 8.73 15.48 3.81
C TYR A 13 9.83 14.72 3.04
N GLY A 14 10.08 13.47 3.44
CA GLY A 14 10.87 12.52 2.67
C GLY A 14 10.14 12.04 1.41
N MET A 15 10.58 10.92 0.83
CA MET A 15 10.01 10.39 -0.43
C MET A 15 8.49 10.22 -0.35
N SER A 16 7.95 9.58 0.69
CA SER A 16 6.50 9.37 0.77
C SER A 16 5.72 10.68 0.94
N GLY A 17 6.21 11.60 1.78
CA GLY A 17 5.59 12.91 1.99
C GLY A 17 5.57 13.76 0.73
N SER A 18 6.70 13.85 0.03
CA SER A 18 6.83 14.72 -1.14
C SER A 18 6.25 14.15 -2.44
N VAL A 19 6.31 12.82 -2.61
CA VAL A 19 5.85 12.14 -3.84
C VAL A 19 4.38 11.71 -3.73
N PHE A 20 3.95 11.15 -2.59
CA PHE A 20 2.60 10.60 -2.47
C PHE A 20 1.66 11.51 -1.68
N HIS A 21 1.92 11.72 -0.38
CA HIS A 21 0.92 12.34 0.50
C HIS A 21 0.61 13.79 0.13
N ALA A 22 1.62 14.65 0.03
CA ALA A 22 1.37 16.07 -0.24
C ALA A 22 0.72 16.34 -1.59
N PRO A 23 1.13 15.70 -2.73
CA PRO A 23 0.45 15.90 -4.00
C PRO A 23 -1.00 15.41 -4.02
N LEU A 24 -1.28 14.25 -3.38
CA LEU A 24 -2.64 13.69 -3.34
C LEU A 24 -3.56 14.54 -2.46
N LEU A 25 -3.07 15.03 -1.31
CA LEU A 25 -3.81 15.94 -0.44
C LEU A 25 -4.09 17.28 -1.13
N ALA A 26 -3.07 17.86 -1.76
CA ALA A 26 -3.20 19.15 -2.45
C ALA A 26 -4.13 19.08 -3.67
N ALA A 27 -4.30 17.91 -4.28
CA ALA A 27 -5.23 17.70 -5.38
C ALA A 27 -6.71 17.61 -4.93
N HIS A 28 -6.96 17.40 -3.64
CA HIS A 28 -8.33 17.26 -3.11
C HIS A 28 -8.80 18.55 -2.43
N PRO A 29 -9.92 19.18 -2.87
CA PRO A 29 -10.36 20.49 -2.36
C PRO A 29 -10.74 20.50 -0.88
N GLY A 30 -11.09 19.35 -0.31
CA GLY A 30 -11.46 19.20 1.10
C GLY A 30 -10.28 19.15 2.07
N PHE A 31 -9.03 19.17 1.59
CA PHE A 31 -7.85 19.19 2.45
C PHE A 31 -6.98 20.43 2.26
N LYS A 32 -6.35 20.86 3.33
CA LYS A 32 -5.32 21.90 3.32
C LYS A 32 -4.11 21.42 4.12
N ILE A 33 -2.97 21.30 3.46
CA ILE A 33 -1.71 21.02 4.16
C ILE A 33 -1.36 22.27 4.96
N LYS A 34 -1.47 22.19 6.29
CA LYS A 34 -1.20 23.33 7.19
C LYS A 34 0.24 23.31 7.70
N LYS A 35 0.68 22.15 8.21
CA LYS A 35 2.01 22.00 8.78
C LYS A 35 2.74 20.78 8.23
N VAL A 36 4.05 20.91 8.06
CA VAL A 36 4.95 19.80 7.70
C VAL A 36 6.12 19.78 8.67
N LEU A 37 6.38 18.60 9.25
CA LEU A 37 7.55 18.40 10.09
C LEU A 37 8.76 18.12 9.23
N GLU A 38 9.73 19.02 9.28
CA GLU A 38 11.05 18.89 8.64
C GLU A 38 12.13 19.27 9.64
N ARG A 39 12.95 18.32 10.09
CA ARG A 39 13.94 18.55 11.19
C ARG A 39 15.01 19.57 10.86
N SER A 40 15.47 19.63 9.60
CA SER A 40 16.62 20.44 9.20
C SER A 40 16.49 21.07 7.80
N SER A 41 15.33 20.95 7.14
CA SER A 41 15.08 21.50 5.80
C SER A 41 13.75 22.26 5.76
N GLU A 42 13.45 22.87 4.63
CA GLU A 42 12.17 23.52 4.31
C GLU A 42 11.76 23.18 2.88
N LYS A 43 12.01 21.94 2.47
CA LYS A 43 11.76 21.47 1.09
C LYS A 43 10.29 21.55 0.69
N SER A 44 9.38 21.38 1.66
CA SER A 44 7.93 21.47 1.42
C SER A 44 7.52 22.86 0.90
N LYS A 45 8.14 23.92 1.37
CA LYS A 45 7.84 25.30 0.95
C LYS A 45 8.11 25.57 -0.54
N VAL A 46 8.98 24.79 -1.16
CA VAL A 46 9.28 24.95 -2.60
C VAL A 46 8.02 24.70 -3.44
N ARG A 47 7.24 23.68 -3.09
CA ARG A 47 6.01 23.32 -3.82
C ARG A 47 4.74 23.87 -3.14
N TYR A 48 4.79 24.06 -1.83
CA TYR A 48 3.67 24.52 -1.00
C TYR A 48 4.13 25.71 -0.13
N PRO A 49 4.24 26.92 -0.69
CA PRO A 49 4.83 28.09 0.01
C PRO A 49 4.06 28.49 1.27
N GLU A 50 2.75 28.22 1.32
CA GLU A 50 1.87 28.57 2.44
C GLU A 50 1.96 27.60 3.63
N VAL A 51 2.72 26.49 3.49
CA VAL A 51 2.87 25.51 4.55
C VAL A 51 3.77 26.04 5.67
N GLU A 52 3.36 25.87 6.91
CA GLU A 52 4.23 26.09 8.07
C GLU A 52 5.15 24.88 8.28
N VAL A 53 6.47 25.12 8.28
CA VAL A 53 7.43 24.07 8.62
C VAL A 53 7.70 24.10 10.12
N VAL A 54 7.46 22.96 10.77
CA VAL A 54 7.72 22.76 12.20
C VAL A 54 8.87 21.78 12.42
N ARG A 55 9.51 21.84 13.60
CA ARG A 55 10.74 21.09 13.91
C ARG A 55 10.52 19.90 14.84
N ASP A 56 9.37 19.83 15.48
CA ASP A 56 8.99 18.78 16.40
C ASP A 56 7.53 18.31 16.18
N PHE A 57 7.22 17.14 16.67
CA PHE A 57 5.91 16.51 16.48
C PHE A 57 4.82 17.16 17.34
N GLU A 58 5.19 17.72 18.50
CA GLU A 58 4.25 18.38 19.40
C GLU A 58 3.57 19.56 18.73
N ALA A 59 4.30 20.29 17.89
CA ALA A 59 3.75 21.42 17.14
C ALA A 59 2.62 21.04 16.17
N LEU A 60 2.54 19.76 15.75
CA LEU A 60 1.40 19.23 15.00
C LEU A 60 0.26 18.85 15.95
N LEU A 61 0.57 18.20 17.07
CA LEU A 61 -0.43 17.67 18.00
C LEU A 61 -1.19 18.78 18.74
N GLN A 62 -0.49 19.85 19.12
CA GLN A 62 -1.04 20.97 19.89
C GLN A 62 -1.84 21.96 19.03
N ASP A 63 -1.74 21.89 17.70
CA ASP A 63 -2.50 22.76 16.81
C ASP A 63 -3.95 22.26 16.70
N GLU A 64 -4.88 22.98 17.35
CA GLU A 64 -6.30 22.63 17.39
C GLU A 64 -6.98 22.63 16.02
N GLU A 65 -6.46 23.39 15.05
CA GLU A 65 -7.02 23.42 13.69
C GLU A 65 -6.65 22.17 12.85
N ILE A 66 -5.57 21.44 13.22
CA ILE A 66 -5.21 20.21 12.53
C ILE A 66 -6.21 19.11 12.91
N GLY A 67 -6.99 18.66 11.94
CA GLY A 67 -7.94 17.56 12.11
C GLY A 67 -7.37 16.20 11.70
N LEU A 68 -6.39 16.15 10.79
CA LEU A 68 -5.78 14.93 10.27
C LEU A 68 -4.26 15.00 10.37
N VAL A 69 -3.63 13.94 10.88
CA VAL A 69 -2.19 13.77 10.90
C VAL A 69 -1.81 12.60 9.98
N VAL A 70 -0.88 12.86 9.05
CA VAL A 70 -0.25 11.83 8.23
C VAL A 70 1.06 11.41 8.90
N VAL A 71 1.11 10.19 9.40
CA VAL A 71 2.30 9.60 10.01
C VAL A 71 3.05 8.79 8.93
N ASN A 72 4.13 9.37 8.42
CA ASN A 72 4.92 8.84 7.31
C ASN A 72 6.43 8.82 7.61
N THR A 73 6.74 8.39 8.80
CA THR A 73 8.09 8.24 9.36
C THR A 73 8.66 6.84 9.06
N PRO A 74 9.88 6.49 9.51
CA PRO A 74 10.35 5.11 9.50
C PRO A 74 9.44 4.17 10.32
N ASN A 75 9.29 2.92 9.87
CA ASN A 75 8.33 1.94 10.38
C ASN A 75 8.33 1.79 11.92
N ALA A 76 9.51 1.76 12.53
CA ALA A 76 9.66 1.64 13.98
C ALA A 76 9.02 2.78 14.80
N LEU A 77 8.68 3.91 14.17
CA LEU A 77 8.04 5.06 14.83
C LEU A 77 6.53 5.11 14.58
N HIS A 78 5.98 4.24 13.72
CA HIS A 78 4.59 4.27 13.31
C HIS A 78 3.63 4.16 14.51
N TYR A 79 3.82 3.13 15.32
CA TYR A 79 2.95 2.86 16.47
C TYR A 79 2.92 4.05 17.44
N GLU A 80 4.08 4.49 17.93
CA GLU A 80 4.14 5.55 18.95
C GLU A 80 3.58 6.88 18.44
N MET A 81 3.90 7.26 17.19
CA MET A 81 3.42 8.51 16.62
C MET A 81 1.92 8.48 16.31
N ALA A 82 1.41 7.36 15.80
CA ALA A 82 -0.03 7.19 15.56
C ALA A 82 -0.81 7.21 16.87
N ARG A 83 -0.33 6.51 17.91
CA ARG A 83 -0.93 6.49 19.23
C ARG A 83 -1.05 7.92 19.80
N ARG A 84 0.04 8.68 19.80
CA ARG A 84 0.06 10.06 20.30
C ARG A 84 -0.87 10.99 19.51
N ALA A 85 -0.95 10.81 18.17
CA ALA A 85 -1.87 11.61 17.36
C ALA A 85 -3.34 11.29 17.70
N LEU A 86 -3.69 10.02 17.88
CA LEU A 86 -5.03 9.60 18.31
C LEU A 86 -5.35 10.11 19.73
N GLU A 87 -4.39 10.03 20.66
CA GLU A 87 -4.54 10.58 22.03
C GLU A 87 -4.78 12.08 22.02
N ALA A 88 -4.17 12.81 21.08
CA ALA A 88 -4.39 14.24 20.86
C ALA A 88 -5.69 14.56 20.11
N GLY A 89 -6.55 13.57 19.84
CA GLY A 89 -7.83 13.77 19.17
C GLY A 89 -7.74 14.01 17.67
N LYS A 90 -6.65 13.58 17.01
CA LYS A 90 -6.45 13.73 15.57
C LYS A 90 -6.84 12.45 14.82
N HIS A 91 -7.53 12.58 13.67
CA HIS A 91 -7.60 11.49 12.71
C HIS A 91 -6.21 11.16 12.20
N VAL A 92 -5.97 9.89 11.80
CA VAL A 92 -4.64 9.44 11.39
C VAL A 92 -4.68 8.69 10.08
N VAL A 93 -3.84 9.09 9.14
CA VAL A 93 -3.37 8.28 8.02
C VAL A 93 -1.96 7.80 8.37
N LEU A 94 -1.79 6.48 8.48
CA LEU A 94 -0.53 5.85 8.82
C LEU A 94 0.07 5.18 7.58
N GLU A 95 1.35 5.45 7.32
CA GLU A 95 2.06 4.79 6.22
C GLU A 95 2.12 3.28 6.40
N LYS A 96 2.33 2.61 5.27
CA LYS A 96 2.58 1.16 5.26
C LYS A 96 4.10 0.87 5.42
N PRO A 97 4.47 -0.27 6.00
CA PRO A 97 3.61 -1.22 6.71
C PRO A 97 2.96 -0.57 7.93
N PHE A 98 1.75 -0.99 8.26
CA PHE A 98 0.92 -0.33 9.27
C PHE A 98 1.64 -0.20 10.62
N THR A 99 2.07 -1.33 11.15
CA THR A 99 2.84 -1.45 12.40
C THR A 99 3.95 -2.50 12.21
N VAL A 100 4.79 -2.67 13.22
CA VAL A 100 5.80 -3.74 13.22
C VAL A 100 5.17 -5.06 13.65
N THR A 101 4.26 -5.03 14.62
CA THR A 101 3.55 -6.21 15.12
C THR A 101 2.05 -6.07 14.98
N ALA A 102 1.33 -7.20 14.88
CA ALA A 102 -0.12 -7.21 14.85
C ALA A 102 -0.73 -6.68 16.15
N ALA A 103 -0.10 -6.95 17.30
CA ALA A 103 -0.54 -6.43 18.61
C ALA A 103 -0.56 -4.90 18.63
N GLU A 104 0.49 -4.23 18.13
CA GLU A 104 0.51 -2.77 17.99
C GLU A 104 -0.64 -2.26 17.13
N GLY A 105 -0.94 -2.98 16.02
CA GLY A 105 -2.07 -2.65 15.13
C GLY A 105 -3.42 -2.77 15.82
N GLU A 106 -3.63 -3.82 16.62
CA GLU A 106 -4.84 -4.03 17.41
C GLU A 106 -5.05 -2.92 18.45
N GLU A 107 -3.99 -2.54 19.17
CA GLU A 107 -4.04 -1.45 20.15
C GLU A 107 -4.41 -0.11 19.49
N LEU A 108 -3.81 0.22 18.35
CA LEU A 108 -4.15 1.43 17.60
C LEU A 108 -5.60 1.41 17.08
N ALA A 109 -6.05 0.28 16.56
CA ALA A 109 -7.43 0.12 16.07
C ALA A 109 -8.44 0.31 17.21
N GLN A 110 -8.17 -0.29 18.38
CA GLN A 110 -9.00 -0.14 19.56
C GLN A 110 -9.02 1.31 20.06
N LEU A 111 -7.85 1.97 20.16
CA LEU A 111 -7.75 3.37 20.57
C LEU A 111 -8.52 4.30 19.63
N ALA A 112 -8.39 4.13 18.32
CA ALA A 112 -9.11 4.94 17.33
C ALA A 112 -10.62 4.77 17.49
N LYS A 113 -11.10 3.54 17.69
CA LYS A 113 -12.51 3.24 17.94
C LYS A 113 -13.03 3.89 19.22
N GLU A 114 -12.30 3.79 20.32
CA GLU A 114 -12.68 4.40 21.62
C GLU A 114 -12.76 5.91 21.55
N ARG A 115 -11.92 6.54 20.72
CA ARG A 115 -11.89 7.98 20.52
C ARG A 115 -12.86 8.48 19.44
N GLY A 116 -13.52 7.57 18.69
CA GLY A 116 -14.35 7.93 17.55
C GLY A 116 -13.58 8.58 16.39
N LEU A 117 -12.30 8.19 16.23
CA LEU A 117 -11.39 8.76 15.24
C LEU A 117 -11.16 7.81 14.06
N ILE A 118 -10.89 8.39 12.90
CA ILE A 118 -10.46 7.65 11.72
C ILE A 118 -8.99 7.29 11.86
N LEU A 119 -8.69 6.00 11.66
CA LEU A 119 -7.33 5.47 11.50
C LEU A 119 -7.29 4.58 10.26
N SER A 120 -6.48 4.94 9.28
CA SER A 120 -6.35 4.22 8.01
C SER A 120 -4.90 4.05 7.63
N SER A 121 -4.54 2.88 7.06
CA SER A 121 -3.22 2.65 6.48
C SER A 121 -3.17 3.09 5.02
N PHE A 122 -2.03 3.66 4.59
CA PHE A 122 -1.84 4.12 3.22
C PHE A 122 -1.57 2.96 2.25
N GLN A 123 -2.53 2.05 2.10
CA GLN A 123 -2.50 0.97 1.11
C GLN A 123 -2.96 1.47 -0.27
N ASN A 124 -2.26 2.49 -0.80
CA ASN A 124 -2.59 3.17 -2.04
C ASN A 124 -2.63 2.25 -3.26
N ARG A 125 -1.90 1.13 -3.24
CA ARG A 125 -1.85 0.19 -4.36
C ARG A 125 -3.13 -0.64 -4.57
N ARG A 126 -4.14 -0.49 -3.71
CA ARG A 126 -5.52 -0.91 -4.03
C ARG A 126 -6.10 -0.14 -5.22
N TRP A 127 -5.54 1.05 -5.49
CA TRP A 127 -5.92 1.92 -6.60
C TRP A 127 -4.89 1.95 -7.74
N ASP A 128 -3.95 1.00 -7.79
CA ASP A 128 -3.17 0.70 -8.98
C ASP A 128 -4.11 0.23 -10.10
N GLY A 129 -3.95 0.74 -11.30
CA GLY A 129 -4.81 0.40 -12.45
C GLY A 129 -4.75 -1.10 -12.80
N ASP A 130 -3.57 -1.70 -12.69
CA ASP A 130 -3.37 -3.13 -12.88
C ASP A 130 -4.18 -3.96 -11.87
N PHE A 131 -4.14 -3.60 -10.58
CA PHE A 131 -4.90 -4.30 -9.54
C PHE A 131 -6.41 -4.08 -9.66
N ARG A 132 -6.86 -2.86 -9.95
CA ARG A 132 -8.28 -2.57 -10.23
C ARG A 132 -8.81 -3.40 -11.39
N THR A 133 -8.00 -3.61 -12.43
CA THR A 133 -8.34 -4.46 -13.58
C THR A 133 -8.42 -5.92 -13.15
N VAL A 134 -7.45 -6.40 -12.36
CA VAL A 134 -7.47 -7.75 -11.78
C VAL A 134 -8.74 -7.98 -10.95
N GLN A 135 -9.14 -7.03 -10.08
CA GLN A 135 -10.39 -7.13 -9.31
C GLN A 135 -11.60 -7.31 -10.24
N LYS A 136 -11.69 -6.53 -11.33
CA LYS A 136 -12.79 -6.63 -12.28
C LYS A 136 -12.79 -7.95 -13.05
N VAL A 137 -11.62 -8.47 -13.40
CA VAL A 137 -11.51 -9.80 -14.04
C VAL A 137 -11.97 -10.90 -13.09
N VAL A 138 -11.59 -10.84 -11.81
CA VAL A 138 -12.06 -11.80 -10.77
C VAL A 138 -13.57 -11.70 -10.58
N GLU A 139 -14.09 -10.48 -10.39
CA GLU A 139 -15.52 -10.21 -10.19
C GLU A 139 -16.39 -10.63 -11.40
N SER A 140 -15.84 -10.55 -12.63
CA SER A 140 -16.59 -10.86 -13.84
C SER A 140 -16.94 -12.35 -14.00
N GLY A 141 -16.23 -13.23 -13.29
CA GLY A 141 -16.36 -14.68 -13.45
C GLY A 141 -15.84 -15.22 -14.79
N TRP A 142 -15.15 -14.42 -15.59
CA TRP A 142 -14.66 -14.83 -16.92
C TRP A 142 -13.67 -16.00 -16.88
N LEU A 143 -13.06 -16.25 -15.73
CA LEU A 143 -12.09 -17.33 -15.56
C LEU A 143 -12.71 -18.60 -14.96
N GLY A 144 -14.03 -18.58 -14.64
CA GLY A 144 -14.66 -19.63 -13.87
C GLY A 144 -14.23 -19.63 -12.40
N GLU A 145 -14.11 -20.81 -11.77
CA GLU A 145 -13.56 -20.96 -10.42
C GLU A 145 -12.03 -20.74 -10.48
N LEU A 146 -11.52 -19.73 -9.75
CA LEU A 146 -10.08 -19.51 -9.68
C LEU A 146 -9.40 -20.66 -8.93
N VAL A 147 -8.31 -21.16 -9.51
CA VAL A 147 -7.48 -22.24 -8.95
C VAL A 147 -6.07 -21.76 -8.60
N GLU A 148 -5.61 -20.68 -9.25
CA GLU A 148 -4.32 -20.09 -8.99
C GLU A 148 -4.34 -18.58 -9.19
N PHE A 149 -3.68 -17.88 -8.28
CA PHE A 149 -3.34 -16.46 -8.37
C PHE A 149 -1.85 -16.32 -8.07
N GLU A 150 -1.10 -15.71 -8.98
CA GLU A 150 0.27 -15.29 -8.70
C GLU A 150 0.36 -13.76 -8.80
N GLY A 151 1.03 -13.16 -7.81
CA GLY A 151 1.37 -11.74 -7.79
C GLY A 151 2.86 -11.53 -7.61
N HIS A 152 3.46 -10.70 -8.47
CA HIS A 152 4.89 -10.40 -8.45
C HIS A 152 5.15 -8.93 -8.25
N TYR A 153 6.15 -8.59 -7.41
CA TYR A 153 6.61 -7.22 -7.27
C TYR A 153 8.14 -7.17 -7.33
N ASP A 154 8.66 -7.57 -8.47
CA ASP A 154 10.08 -7.71 -8.71
C ASP A 154 10.76 -6.38 -9.03
N ARG A 155 12.06 -6.30 -8.73
CA ARG A 155 12.92 -5.17 -9.07
C ARG A 155 14.32 -5.68 -9.42
N PHE A 156 15.11 -4.82 -10.07
CA PHE A 156 16.53 -5.08 -10.22
C PHE A 156 17.36 -4.04 -9.47
N ARG A 157 17.94 -4.45 -8.34
CA ARG A 157 18.82 -3.65 -7.48
C ARG A 157 19.92 -4.57 -6.95
N ASN A 158 20.93 -4.81 -7.74
CA ASN A 158 22.07 -5.68 -7.40
C ASN A 158 23.13 -4.99 -6.51
N TYR A 159 22.78 -3.89 -5.89
CA TYR A 159 23.62 -3.10 -4.99
C TYR A 159 22.89 -2.85 -3.67
N ILE A 160 23.65 -2.53 -2.64
CA ILE A 160 23.15 -2.05 -1.34
C ILE A 160 23.13 -0.51 -1.39
N GLU A 161 21.97 0.07 -1.13
CA GLU A 161 21.82 1.53 -1.11
C GLU A 161 22.45 2.10 0.17
N ALA A 162 23.44 2.98 0.00
CA ALA A 162 24.14 3.57 1.13
C ALA A 162 23.28 4.61 1.88
N ASN A 163 23.49 4.73 3.19
CA ASN A 163 22.86 5.74 4.05
C ASN A 163 21.32 5.69 4.11
N THR A 164 20.75 4.50 4.00
CA THR A 164 19.33 4.29 4.18
C THR A 164 19.04 3.25 5.27
N TRP A 165 18.08 3.56 6.14
CA TRP A 165 17.61 2.63 7.17
C TRP A 165 16.98 1.35 6.58
N LYS A 166 16.55 1.40 5.32
CA LYS A 166 15.90 0.26 4.63
C LYS A 166 16.86 -0.90 4.36
N GLU A 167 18.16 -0.67 4.36
CA GLU A 167 19.20 -1.69 4.18
C GLU A 167 19.83 -2.14 5.52
N GLU A 168 19.38 -1.56 6.63
CA GLU A 168 19.82 -1.96 7.97
C GLU A 168 18.79 -2.89 8.61
N SER A 169 19.27 -3.91 9.31
CA SER A 169 18.41 -4.82 10.07
C SER A 169 17.71 -4.08 11.21
N GLY A 170 16.40 -4.27 11.32
CA GLY A 170 15.59 -3.63 12.34
C GLY A 170 14.12 -4.00 12.23
N PRO A 171 13.32 -3.59 13.23
CA PRO A 171 11.89 -3.88 13.24
C PRO A 171 11.18 -3.33 11.99
N GLY A 172 10.46 -4.20 11.27
CA GLY A 172 9.72 -3.83 10.06
C GLY A 172 10.59 -3.50 8.85
N ALA A 173 11.89 -3.87 8.86
CA ALA A 173 12.78 -3.74 7.70
C ALA A 173 12.57 -4.88 6.70
N GLY A 174 13.20 -4.77 5.52
CA GLY A 174 13.24 -5.79 4.48
C GLY A 174 12.13 -5.72 3.44
N ILE A 175 12.25 -6.55 2.41
CA ILE A 175 11.36 -6.54 1.24
C ILE A 175 9.95 -7.03 1.58
N LEU A 176 9.82 -7.95 2.55
CA LEU A 176 8.53 -8.49 2.95
C LEU A 176 7.63 -7.40 3.58
N TYR A 177 8.17 -6.62 4.51
CA TYR A 177 7.46 -5.46 5.06
C TYR A 177 7.27 -4.37 4.01
N ASN A 178 8.26 -4.12 3.14
CA ASN A 178 8.20 -3.02 2.18
C ASN A 178 7.26 -3.31 0.99
N LEU A 179 7.49 -4.38 0.23
CA LEU A 179 6.72 -4.73 -0.97
C LEU A 179 5.69 -5.83 -0.70
N GLY A 180 6.01 -6.77 0.19
CA GLY A 180 5.11 -7.85 0.59
C GLY A 180 3.84 -7.33 1.25
N SER A 181 3.90 -6.26 2.04
CA SER A 181 2.71 -5.66 2.65
C SER A 181 1.66 -5.24 1.63
N HIS A 182 2.06 -4.71 0.46
CA HIS A 182 1.14 -4.39 -0.62
C HIS A 182 0.55 -5.63 -1.29
N MET A 183 1.40 -6.64 -1.56
CA MET A 183 0.94 -7.86 -2.24
C MET A 183 0.01 -8.69 -1.35
N ILE A 184 0.33 -8.77 -0.07
CA ILE A 184 -0.54 -9.42 0.93
C ILE A 184 -1.86 -8.65 1.04
N ASP A 185 -1.84 -7.33 1.16
CA ASP A 185 -3.05 -6.50 1.21
C ASP A 185 -3.95 -6.76 0.00
N GLN A 186 -3.40 -6.78 -1.21
CA GLN A 186 -4.14 -7.08 -2.44
C GLN A 186 -4.75 -8.49 -2.42
N ALA A 187 -4.01 -9.50 -1.95
CA ALA A 187 -4.53 -10.85 -1.81
C ALA A 187 -5.67 -10.93 -0.77
N LEU A 188 -5.53 -10.22 0.38
CA LEU A 188 -6.58 -10.17 1.39
C LEU A 188 -7.84 -9.43 0.90
N VAL A 189 -7.70 -8.42 0.07
CA VAL A 189 -8.83 -7.72 -0.57
C VAL A 189 -9.59 -8.65 -1.51
N LEU A 190 -8.89 -9.49 -2.28
CA LEU A 190 -9.52 -10.41 -3.23
C LEU A 190 -10.12 -11.66 -2.57
N PHE A 191 -9.44 -12.22 -1.58
CA PHE A 191 -9.71 -13.59 -1.11
C PHE A 191 -9.94 -13.70 0.41
N GLY A 192 -9.84 -12.59 1.16
CA GLY A 192 -9.92 -12.59 2.63
C GLY A 192 -8.68 -13.18 3.29
N MET A 193 -8.81 -13.62 4.54
CA MET A 193 -7.69 -14.20 5.30
C MET A 193 -7.37 -15.62 4.82
N PRO A 194 -6.08 -15.94 4.58
CA PRO A 194 -5.67 -17.31 4.29
C PRO A 194 -5.77 -18.19 5.55
N ARG A 195 -5.92 -19.49 5.36
CA ARG A 195 -5.87 -20.46 6.47
C ARG A 195 -4.47 -20.65 7.02
N ALA A 196 -3.50 -20.58 6.14
CA ALA A 196 -2.09 -20.78 6.47
C ALA A 196 -1.17 -20.13 5.43
N VAL A 197 0.09 -19.98 5.80
CA VAL A 197 1.17 -19.52 4.93
C VAL A 197 2.34 -20.48 4.99
N THR A 198 3.01 -20.69 3.84
CA THR A 198 4.34 -21.26 3.73
C THR A 198 5.23 -20.22 3.06
N ALA A 199 6.40 -19.94 3.63
CA ALA A 199 7.28 -18.88 3.19
C ALA A 199 8.72 -19.36 2.98
N ASP A 200 9.35 -18.81 1.93
CA ASP A 200 10.80 -18.85 1.72
C ASP A 200 11.30 -17.40 1.60
N ILE A 201 12.01 -16.94 2.62
CA ILE A 201 12.47 -15.55 2.73
C ILE A 201 13.98 -15.57 2.78
N ARG A 202 14.65 -14.76 1.93
CA ARG A 202 16.09 -14.83 1.72
C ARG A 202 16.76 -13.47 1.68
N VAL A 203 18.05 -13.47 2.06
CA VAL A 203 19.03 -12.43 1.74
C VAL A 203 19.86 -12.97 0.59
N GLN A 204 19.71 -12.43 -0.61
CA GLN A 204 20.37 -12.94 -1.83
C GLN A 204 21.50 -12.01 -2.30
N ARG A 205 21.41 -10.70 -2.01
CA ARG A 205 22.47 -9.77 -2.40
C ARG A 205 23.72 -9.96 -1.51
N PRO A 206 24.92 -9.93 -2.09
CA PRO A 206 26.15 -9.91 -1.31
C PRO A 206 26.13 -8.75 -0.29
N GLU A 207 26.57 -9.03 0.95
CA GLU A 207 26.62 -8.06 2.05
C GLU A 207 25.26 -7.51 2.50
N GLY A 208 24.12 -8.06 2.00
CA GLY A 208 22.78 -7.73 2.45
C GLY A 208 22.58 -8.04 3.93
N LYS A 209 21.92 -7.16 4.68
CA LYS A 209 21.62 -7.32 6.10
C LYS A 209 20.13 -7.60 6.36
N VAL A 210 19.29 -7.36 5.38
CA VAL A 210 17.85 -7.56 5.43
C VAL A 210 17.42 -8.42 4.25
N GLU A 211 16.27 -9.09 4.40
CA GLU A 211 15.72 -9.90 3.32
C GLU A 211 15.40 -9.04 2.09
N ASP A 212 15.72 -9.57 0.92
CA ASP A 212 15.58 -8.93 -0.38
C ASP A 212 14.91 -9.82 -1.43
N ALA A 213 14.43 -10.99 -0.98
CA ALA A 213 13.58 -11.89 -1.76
C ALA A 213 12.62 -12.64 -0.84
N TYR A 214 11.40 -12.89 -1.33
CA TYR A 214 10.44 -13.79 -0.70
C TYR A 214 9.58 -14.51 -1.73
N ASP A 215 9.21 -15.75 -1.40
CA ASP A 215 8.13 -16.53 -1.99
C ASP A 215 7.15 -16.90 -0.88
N LEU A 216 5.89 -16.48 -1.01
CA LEU A 216 4.81 -16.83 -0.09
C LEU A 216 3.78 -17.70 -0.81
N LEU A 217 3.40 -18.79 -0.20
CA LEU A 217 2.25 -19.59 -0.59
C LEU A 217 1.16 -19.42 0.46
N LEU A 218 0.06 -18.74 0.10
CA LEU A 218 -1.10 -18.54 0.95
C LEU A 218 -2.18 -19.58 0.60
N GLU A 219 -2.76 -20.21 1.62
CA GLU A 219 -3.69 -21.32 1.49
C GLU A 219 -5.15 -20.87 1.63
N TYR A 220 -5.93 -21.08 0.56
CA TYR A 220 -7.37 -20.75 0.49
C TYR A 220 -8.21 -21.96 0.05
N GLY A 221 -7.88 -23.15 0.54
CA GLY A 221 -8.56 -24.38 0.15
C GLY A 221 -8.14 -24.85 -1.23
N LYS A 222 -8.99 -24.72 -2.27
CA LYS A 222 -8.65 -25.10 -3.64
C LYS A 222 -7.82 -24.04 -4.36
N LEU A 223 -7.97 -22.77 -3.98
CA LEU A 223 -7.24 -21.68 -4.58
C LEU A 223 -5.82 -21.63 -3.99
N LYS A 224 -4.84 -21.67 -4.87
CA LYS A 224 -3.43 -21.46 -4.58
C LYS A 224 -3.08 -19.99 -4.85
N VAL A 225 -2.63 -19.25 -3.84
CA VAL A 225 -2.15 -17.88 -4.00
C VAL A 225 -0.65 -17.84 -3.75
N VAL A 226 0.10 -17.34 -4.73
CA VAL A 226 1.57 -17.20 -4.66
C VAL A 226 1.93 -15.73 -4.77
N LEU A 227 2.68 -15.21 -3.82
CA LEU A 227 3.17 -13.84 -3.83
C LEU A 227 4.70 -13.87 -3.80
N LYS A 228 5.34 -13.18 -4.75
CA LYS A 228 6.79 -13.20 -4.93
C LYS A 228 7.37 -11.82 -5.10
N SER A 229 8.59 -11.66 -4.63
CA SER A 229 9.39 -10.46 -4.91
C SER A 229 10.88 -10.76 -4.74
N SER A 230 11.70 -10.23 -5.63
CA SER A 230 13.15 -10.24 -5.48
C SER A 230 13.75 -8.94 -6.02
N TYR A 231 14.85 -8.51 -5.40
CA TYR A 231 15.67 -7.39 -5.91
C TYR A 231 16.66 -7.81 -7.01
N LEU A 232 16.67 -9.08 -7.41
CA LEU A 232 17.60 -9.58 -8.43
C LEU A 232 16.91 -10.05 -9.72
N VAL A 233 15.69 -9.56 -9.99
CA VAL A 233 14.97 -9.84 -11.24
C VAL A 233 15.21 -8.71 -12.24
N ARG A 234 16.11 -8.95 -13.19
CA ARG A 234 16.45 -7.98 -14.25
C ARG A 234 15.44 -8.00 -15.40
N GLU A 235 14.96 -9.18 -15.77
CA GLU A 235 13.91 -9.36 -16.78
C GLU A 235 12.59 -9.64 -16.08
N PRO A 236 11.69 -8.64 -15.96
CA PRO A 236 10.44 -8.80 -15.22
C PRO A 236 9.48 -9.75 -15.95
N GLY A 237 8.96 -10.71 -15.19
CA GLY A 237 7.84 -11.55 -15.60
C GLY A 237 6.49 -10.82 -15.51
N PRO A 238 5.37 -11.56 -15.68
CA PRO A 238 4.04 -11.01 -15.41
C PRO A 238 3.92 -10.45 -14.00
N ARG A 239 3.23 -9.33 -13.87
CA ARG A 239 2.84 -8.74 -12.60
C ARG A 239 1.79 -9.59 -11.89
N TYR A 240 0.81 -10.10 -12.67
CA TYR A 240 -0.23 -11.01 -12.19
C TYR A 240 -0.47 -12.13 -13.18
N ILE A 241 -0.68 -13.33 -12.64
CA ILE A 241 -1.15 -14.51 -13.38
C ILE A 241 -2.35 -15.06 -12.63
N LEU A 242 -3.48 -15.17 -13.32
CA LEU A 242 -4.70 -15.76 -12.80
C LEU A 242 -5.09 -16.95 -13.67
N ASN A 243 -5.27 -18.11 -13.08
CA ASN A 243 -5.75 -19.31 -13.73
C ASN A 243 -7.04 -19.78 -13.08
N GLY A 244 -8.03 -20.10 -13.90
CA GLY A 244 -9.31 -20.62 -13.45
C GLY A 244 -9.77 -21.78 -14.35
N THR A 245 -10.93 -22.33 -14.04
CA THR A 245 -11.49 -23.52 -14.74
C THR A 245 -11.90 -23.22 -16.18
N GLU A 246 -12.18 -21.95 -16.51
CA GLU A 246 -12.67 -21.53 -17.83
C GLU A 246 -11.65 -20.66 -18.58
N GLY A 247 -10.59 -20.18 -17.92
CA GLY A 247 -9.64 -19.31 -18.60
C GLY A 247 -8.49 -18.84 -17.73
N SER A 248 -7.64 -18.02 -18.36
CA SER A 248 -6.48 -17.39 -17.73
C SER A 248 -6.42 -15.91 -18.06
N PHE A 249 -5.86 -15.13 -17.13
CA PHE A 249 -5.53 -13.73 -17.33
C PHE A 249 -4.08 -13.46 -16.90
N VAL A 250 -3.34 -12.80 -17.80
CA VAL A 250 -1.92 -12.47 -17.54
C VAL A 250 -1.71 -10.98 -17.75
N LYS A 251 -1.13 -10.32 -16.77
CA LYS A 251 -0.89 -8.87 -16.76
C LYS A 251 0.58 -8.57 -16.55
N TYR A 252 1.13 -7.73 -17.42
CA TYR A 252 2.50 -7.19 -17.31
C TYR A 252 2.47 -5.70 -16.92
N GLY A 253 3.64 -5.17 -16.60
CA GLY A 253 3.83 -3.76 -16.25
C GLY A 253 3.47 -3.43 -14.81
N LEU A 254 3.74 -2.19 -14.44
CA LEU A 254 3.39 -1.58 -13.16
C LEU A 254 2.55 -0.33 -13.43
N ASP A 255 1.67 0.00 -12.49
CA ASP A 255 0.88 1.23 -12.54
C ASP A 255 1.78 2.47 -12.70
N PRO A 256 1.45 3.42 -13.61
CA PRO A 256 2.30 4.57 -13.93
C PRO A 256 2.22 5.72 -12.93
N GLN A 257 1.29 5.71 -11.97
CA GLN A 257 1.02 6.85 -11.09
C GLN A 257 2.24 7.24 -10.22
N GLU A 258 2.98 6.26 -9.69
CA GLU A 258 4.16 6.54 -8.87
C GLU A 258 5.22 7.31 -9.68
N ASP A 259 5.48 6.89 -10.91
CA ASP A 259 6.47 7.55 -11.78
C ASP A 259 5.98 8.93 -12.22
N ALA A 260 4.69 9.10 -12.50
CA ALA A 260 4.09 10.40 -12.78
C ALA A 260 4.23 11.36 -11.59
N LEU A 261 3.98 10.90 -10.35
CA LEU A 261 4.15 11.69 -9.13
C LEU A 261 5.63 12.07 -8.90
N LYS A 262 6.57 11.15 -9.13
CA LYS A 262 8.01 11.44 -9.05
C LYS A 262 8.46 12.48 -10.08
N ALA A 263 7.83 12.48 -11.26
CA ALA A 263 8.05 13.49 -12.29
C ALA A 263 7.38 14.84 -11.99
N GLY A 264 6.65 14.97 -10.86
CA GLY A 264 5.98 16.20 -10.44
C GLY A 264 4.56 16.37 -10.95
N GLY A 265 3.99 15.34 -11.57
CA GLY A 265 2.60 15.31 -12.03
C GLY A 265 1.58 15.40 -10.90
N SER A 266 0.34 15.59 -11.27
CA SER A 266 -0.81 15.74 -10.38
C SER A 266 -1.94 14.77 -10.73
N PRO A 267 -2.67 14.23 -9.75
CA PRO A 267 -3.88 13.45 -10.01
C PRO A 267 -4.96 14.17 -10.81
N ASN A 268 -4.87 15.50 -10.92
CA ASN A 268 -5.79 16.34 -11.70
C ASN A 268 -5.34 16.51 -13.16
N ASP A 269 -4.18 15.94 -13.55
CA ASP A 269 -3.70 16.04 -14.93
C ASP A 269 -4.53 15.15 -15.86
N ALA A 270 -4.72 15.61 -17.10
CA ALA A 270 -5.40 14.81 -18.12
C ALA A 270 -4.64 13.51 -18.39
N GLY A 271 -5.36 12.40 -18.48
CA GLY A 271 -4.77 11.07 -18.69
C GLY A 271 -4.10 10.47 -17.45
N TRP A 272 -4.35 11.02 -16.27
CA TRP A 272 -3.83 10.47 -15.01
C TRP A 272 -4.13 8.97 -14.85
N GLY A 273 -3.10 8.21 -14.49
CA GLY A 273 -3.20 6.77 -14.21
C GLY A 273 -3.44 5.90 -15.44
N VAL A 274 -3.47 6.46 -16.65
CA VAL A 274 -3.65 5.70 -17.89
C VAL A 274 -2.35 4.99 -18.25
N GLU A 275 -2.44 3.68 -18.41
CA GLU A 275 -1.31 2.82 -18.80
C GLU A 275 -1.18 2.72 -20.34
N GLN A 276 0.02 2.47 -20.81
CA GLN A 276 0.29 2.22 -22.23
C GLN A 276 -0.29 0.86 -22.67
N SER A 277 -0.88 0.80 -23.88
CA SER A 277 -1.59 -0.39 -24.41
C SER A 277 -0.73 -1.66 -24.52
N GLN A 278 0.59 -1.51 -24.62
CA GLN A 278 1.51 -2.66 -24.63
C GLN A 278 1.50 -3.49 -23.34
N TYR A 279 1.00 -2.92 -22.24
CA TYR A 279 0.89 -3.57 -20.93
C TYR A 279 -0.53 -4.07 -20.63
N TYR A 280 -1.49 -3.91 -21.55
CA TYR A 280 -2.84 -4.42 -21.37
C TYR A 280 -2.83 -5.92 -21.07
N GLY A 281 -3.74 -6.35 -20.18
CA GLY A 281 -3.80 -7.74 -19.77
C GLY A 281 -4.27 -8.66 -20.91
N LEU A 282 -3.70 -9.85 -21.01
CA LEU A 282 -4.13 -10.89 -21.95
C LEU A 282 -5.15 -11.80 -21.27
N LEU A 283 -6.37 -11.80 -21.78
CA LEU A 283 -7.43 -12.73 -21.41
C LEU A 283 -7.49 -13.87 -22.45
N ASN A 284 -7.58 -15.11 -21.97
CA ASN A 284 -7.84 -16.30 -22.77
C ASN A 284 -8.87 -17.16 -22.05
N THR A 285 -10.10 -17.22 -22.57
CA THR A 285 -11.22 -17.82 -21.85
C THR A 285 -12.26 -18.42 -22.78
N GLN A 286 -13.17 -19.21 -22.20
CA GLN A 286 -14.37 -19.74 -22.84
C GLN A 286 -15.59 -18.96 -22.32
N LEU A 287 -16.29 -18.23 -23.21
CA LEU A 287 -17.50 -17.47 -22.87
C LEU A 287 -18.68 -17.94 -23.73
N ASN A 288 -19.73 -18.42 -23.10
CA ASN A 288 -20.94 -18.87 -23.81
C ASN A 288 -20.67 -19.86 -24.96
N GLY A 289 -19.71 -20.77 -24.77
CA GLY A 289 -19.30 -21.75 -25.78
C GLY A 289 -18.36 -21.21 -26.88
N LEU A 290 -17.97 -19.93 -26.80
CA LEU A 290 -17.03 -19.31 -27.72
C LEU A 290 -15.67 -19.11 -27.07
N HIS A 291 -14.60 -19.52 -27.77
CA HIS A 291 -13.25 -19.23 -27.33
C HIS A 291 -12.90 -17.76 -27.63
N LEU A 292 -12.47 -17.05 -26.61
CA LEU A 292 -12.04 -15.66 -26.70
C LEU A 292 -10.59 -15.53 -26.22
N ARG A 293 -9.74 -14.94 -27.06
CA ARG A 293 -8.38 -14.56 -26.70
C ARG A 293 -8.13 -13.14 -27.16
N GLY A 294 -7.83 -12.23 -26.24
CA GLY A 294 -7.67 -10.81 -26.57
C GLY A 294 -7.12 -9.98 -25.42
N SER A 295 -6.82 -8.73 -25.70
CA SER A 295 -6.34 -7.77 -24.71
C SER A 295 -7.51 -7.17 -23.94
N VAL A 296 -7.32 -7.00 -22.62
CA VAL A 296 -8.19 -6.26 -21.73
C VAL A 296 -7.49 -4.95 -21.38
N GLU A 297 -8.12 -3.84 -21.73
CA GLU A 297 -7.61 -2.51 -21.39
C GLU A 297 -7.51 -2.35 -19.87
N THR A 298 -6.37 -1.82 -19.41
CA THR A 298 -6.14 -1.58 -17.99
C THR A 298 -6.96 -0.37 -17.52
N LEU A 299 -7.71 -0.51 -16.45
CA LEU A 299 -8.41 0.62 -15.82
C LEU A 299 -7.39 1.67 -15.38
N PRO A 300 -7.68 2.96 -15.52
CA PRO A 300 -6.79 4.00 -15.01
C PRO A 300 -6.56 3.85 -13.50
N GLY A 301 -5.33 4.05 -13.06
CA GLY A 301 -5.00 4.15 -11.65
C GLY A 301 -5.67 5.38 -11.00
N ALA A 302 -5.93 5.32 -9.68
CA ALA A 302 -6.73 6.33 -9.01
C ALA A 302 -6.30 6.56 -7.55
N TYR A 303 -5.01 6.86 -7.28
CA TYR A 303 -4.51 7.10 -5.92
C TYR A 303 -5.25 8.19 -5.16
N GLN A 304 -5.77 9.20 -5.86
CA GLN A 304 -6.59 10.27 -5.27
C GLN A 304 -7.85 9.73 -4.59
N SER A 305 -8.37 8.57 -5.02
CA SER A 305 -9.53 7.95 -4.40
C SER A 305 -9.30 7.52 -2.96
N TYR A 306 -8.04 7.26 -2.55
CA TYR A 306 -7.71 7.00 -1.17
C TYR A 306 -8.07 8.21 -0.29
N TYR A 307 -7.57 9.40 -0.62
CA TYR A 307 -7.85 10.60 0.17
C TYR A 307 -9.30 11.10 0.03
N ALA A 308 -9.94 10.89 -1.11
CA ALA A 308 -11.37 11.13 -1.25
C ALA A 308 -12.18 10.28 -0.26
N ASN A 309 -11.84 8.99 -0.11
CA ASN A 309 -12.47 8.12 0.88
C ASN A 309 -12.16 8.55 2.33
N ILE A 310 -10.93 8.95 2.66
CA ILE A 310 -10.59 9.49 3.98
C ILE A 310 -11.45 10.72 4.29
N TYR A 311 -11.57 11.63 3.35
CA TYR A 311 -12.40 12.83 3.52
C TYR A 311 -13.87 12.47 3.78
N ASP A 312 -14.44 11.60 2.97
CA ASP A 312 -15.83 11.18 3.12
C ASP A 312 -16.06 10.40 4.44
N ALA A 313 -15.10 9.59 4.86
CA ALA A 313 -15.18 8.88 6.14
C ALA A 313 -15.14 9.83 7.34
N ILE A 314 -14.25 10.84 7.33
CA ILE A 314 -14.20 11.87 8.39
C ILE A 314 -15.53 12.65 8.46
N GLN A 315 -16.18 12.88 7.31
CA GLN A 315 -17.49 13.56 7.23
C GLN A 315 -18.67 12.62 7.54
N GLY A 316 -18.44 11.33 7.83
CA GLY A 316 -19.50 10.35 8.07
C GLY A 316 -20.34 9.99 6.83
N ARG A 317 -19.81 10.20 5.62
CA ARG A 317 -20.49 9.95 4.35
C ARG A 317 -20.15 8.60 3.72
N ALA A 318 -19.04 7.98 4.14
CA ALA A 318 -18.61 6.69 3.65
C ALA A 318 -17.91 5.90 4.76
N GLU A 319 -17.85 4.58 4.59
CA GLU A 319 -16.97 3.72 5.38
C GLU A 319 -15.53 3.80 4.86
N LEU A 320 -14.55 3.50 5.72
CA LEU A 320 -13.16 3.41 5.32
C LEU A 320 -12.93 2.27 4.33
N ALA A 321 -12.32 2.58 3.20
CA ALA A 321 -11.88 1.57 2.23
C ALA A 321 -10.67 0.76 2.74
N VAL A 322 -9.83 1.37 3.59
CA VAL A 322 -8.69 0.73 4.23
C VAL A 322 -8.82 0.92 5.74
N THR A 323 -9.29 -0.09 6.45
CA THR A 323 -9.45 -0.03 7.91
C THR A 323 -8.16 -0.43 8.63
N ALA A 324 -8.03 0.00 9.88
CA ALA A 324 -6.93 -0.43 10.75
C ALA A 324 -6.91 -1.95 10.95
N GLU A 325 -8.09 -2.59 11.04
CA GLU A 325 -8.21 -4.05 11.14
C GLU A 325 -7.68 -4.77 9.91
N GLN A 326 -8.05 -4.31 8.70
CA GLN A 326 -7.52 -4.86 7.45
C GLN A 326 -5.99 -4.72 7.38
N ALA A 327 -5.46 -3.56 7.78
CA ALA A 327 -4.03 -3.32 7.82
C ALA A 327 -3.31 -4.20 8.86
N THR A 328 -3.92 -4.43 10.02
CA THR A 328 -3.43 -5.37 11.05
C THR A 328 -3.40 -6.80 10.52
N ASN A 329 -4.40 -7.21 9.74
CA ASN A 329 -4.44 -8.54 9.12
C ASN A 329 -3.25 -8.76 8.16
N VAL A 330 -2.81 -7.71 7.44
CA VAL A 330 -1.58 -7.78 6.63
C VAL A 330 -0.37 -8.11 7.51
N ILE A 331 -0.24 -7.45 8.67
CA ILE A 331 0.86 -7.71 9.60
C ILE A 331 0.79 -9.13 10.18
N ARG A 332 -0.40 -9.65 10.53
CA ARG A 332 -0.55 -11.06 10.96
C ARG A 332 -0.03 -12.05 9.93
N VAL A 333 -0.32 -11.81 8.65
CA VAL A 333 0.21 -12.68 7.57
C VAL A 333 1.73 -12.55 7.45
N ILE A 334 2.29 -11.34 7.59
CA ILE A 334 3.76 -11.13 7.61
C ILE A 334 4.39 -11.90 8.79
N GLU A 335 3.86 -11.77 10.01
CA GLU A 335 4.37 -12.48 11.19
C GLU A 335 4.30 -14.01 11.01
N ALA A 336 3.18 -14.51 10.46
CA ALA A 336 3.04 -15.93 10.16
C ALA A 336 4.02 -16.40 9.07
N ALA A 337 4.29 -15.57 8.05
CA ALA A 337 5.28 -15.86 7.01
C ALA A 337 6.71 -15.90 7.57
N MET A 338 7.08 -14.95 8.42
CA MET A 338 8.39 -14.96 9.08
C MET A 338 8.56 -16.20 9.95
N ARG A 339 7.55 -16.56 10.76
CA ARG A 339 7.54 -17.79 11.56
C ARG A 339 7.61 -19.03 10.69
N SER A 340 6.90 -19.09 9.57
CA SER A 340 6.96 -20.18 8.61
C SER A 340 8.38 -20.35 8.04
N ASN A 341 9.04 -19.25 7.69
CA ASN A 341 10.41 -19.28 7.19
C ASN A 341 11.42 -19.73 8.25
N GLU A 342 11.27 -19.29 9.49
CA GLU A 342 12.15 -19.69 10.61
C GLU A 342 11.97 -21.16 10.95
N GLU A 343 10.75 -21.62 11.13
CA GLU A 343 10.39 -23.00 11.51
C GLU A 343 10.43 -23.97 10.32
N LYS A 344 10.62 -23.51 9.09
CA LYS A 344 10.64 -24.30 7.84
C LYS A 344 9.41 -25.21 7.69
N ARG A 345 8.25 -24.69 8.04
CA ARG A 345 6.97 -25.39 7.93
C ARG A 345 5.81 -24.47 7.59
N ARG A 346 4.69 -25.05 7.21
CA ARG A 346 3.39 -24.39 7.10
C ARG A 346 2.97 -23.87 8.48
N VAL A 347 2.48 -22.61 8.52
CA VAL A 347 1.99 -21.95 9.74
C VAL A 347 0.57 -21.46 9.52
N GLU A 348 -0.33 -21.72 10.46
CA GLU A 348 -1.69 -21.15 10.47
C GLU A 348 -1.66 -19.65 10.83
N VAL A 349 -2.58 -18.88 10.19
CA VAL A 349 -2.69 -17.42 10.34
C VAL A 349 -3.77 -17.06 11.34
#